data_6826dc99d5b10fbb4f81e8a35690f8b9
#
_entry.id   6826dc99d5b10fbb4f81e8a35690f8b9
#
_cell.length_a   1.000
_cell.length_b   1.000
_cell.length_c   1.000
_cell.angle_alpha   90.00
_cell.angle_beta   90.00
_cell.angle_gamma   90.00
#
_symmetry.space_group_name_H-M   'P 1'
#
loop_
_entity.id
_entity.type
_entity.pdbx_description
1 polymer ?
#
loop_
_entity_poly.entity_id
_entity_poly.type
_entity_poly.pdbx_seq_one_letter_code
_entity_poly.pdbx_strand_id
1 'polypeptide(L)'
;MPNSGPRKFSLLSSPISAARAAALFLVCISSLRAQASSPSLPSPRIATREVVDEVGRTVRVPISISRIVSLAPSLTETLYALGVQDRLVGDTVYCDYPPDAQKKPKVGGAIDPNLEQIAALHPDLVLLTKSLNRLDTVRALETLGIPSYATDPHTVDEIISSTQKLATVLNVAEAGRSVADDMQRQLGALEEKLGPLPPKRVLFIVWTEPLISVGKHTFIADALRRAGAASIVDSGQDWPQVSLEEVVHLQPDYLVFTSSHLGAAENDFESVANRAGWRILDAVRDRRYAVISDAVNRPAPRIVSAIEDLARQLHPEAFPPAPAPEKKPAGPMEPLLLQQKPGTMRPMTLTGSSESPCVR
;
A
#
# COMPACT_ATOMS: atom_id res chain seq x y z
N MET A 1 40.84 -67.27 -10.99
CA MET A 1 41.82 -67.96 -11.84
C MET A 1 41.38 -67.84 -13.27
N PRO A 2 42.26 -67.66 -14.26
CA PRO A 2 43.67 -67.40 -14.31
C PRO A 2 43.99 -65.96 -14.83
N ASN A 3 44.96 -65.22 -14.45
CA ASN A 3 46.43 -65.29 -14.56
C ASN A 3 46.96 -65.26 -16.03
N SER A 4 47.58 -64.12 -16.38
CA SER A 4 48.69 -63.95 -17.30
C SER A 4 49.09 -62.49 -17.35
N GLY A 5 50.12 -61.98 -16.83
CA GLY A 5 51.54 -62.13 -17.06
C GLY A 5 52.05 -60.92 -17.91
N PRO A 6 53.17 -60.28 -17.58
CA PRO A 6 53.60 -58.99 -18.16
C PRO A 6 54.39 -59.14 -19.45
N ARG A 7 54.21 -58.22 -20.42
CA ARG A 7 55.10 -58.12 -21.55
C ARG A 7 56.04 -56.89 -21.41
N LYS A 8 57.27 -57.17 -21.25
CA LYS A 8 58.41 -56.26 -21.42
C LYS A 8 58.51 -55.87 -22.87
N PHE A 9 58.66 -54.61 -23.21
CA PHE A 9 59.21 -54.14 -24.47
C PHE A 9 60.37 -53.16 -24.18
N SER A 10 61.39 -53.42 -24.92
CA SER A 10 62.77 -53.00 -24.85
C SER A 10 62.99 -51.57 -25.27
N LEU A 11 63.99 -50.98 -24.65
CA LEU A 11 64.61 -49.70 -24.95
C LEU A 11 65.29 -49.72 -26.37
N LEU A 12 65.04 -48.67 -27.14
CA LEU A 12 65.93 -48.22 -28.21
C LEU A 12 66.23 -46.73 -28.02
N SER A 13 67.42 -46.49 -27.54
CA SER A 13 68.04 -45.19 -27.34
C SER A 13 68.57 -44.70 -28.73
N SER A 14 68.26 -43.46 -29.10
CA SER A 14 69.02 -42.71 -30.04
C SER A 14 69.20 -41.25 -29.59
N PRO A 15 70.42 -40.71 -29.68
CA PRO A 15 70.74 -39.39 -29.16
C PRO A 15 70.46 -38.33 -30.21
N ILE A 16 69.54 -37.45 -29.98
CA ILE A 16 69.36 -36.23 -30.75
C ILE A 16 69.59 -35.03 -29.84
N SER A 17 70.82 -34.57 -30.08
CA SER A 17 71.34 -33.22 -29.99
C SER A 17 70.74 -32.26 -28.94
N ALA A 18 71.50 -32.04 -27.91
CA ALA A 18 71.28 -31.06 -26.82
C ALA A 18 71.33 -29.57 -27.23
N ALA A 19 71.43 -29.27 -28.56
CA ALA A 19 71.61 -27.88 -28.99
C ALA A 19 70.33 -27.14 -29.44
N ARG A 20 69.20 -27.84 -29.47
CA ARG A 20 67.92 -27.19 -29.86
C ARG A 20 66.96 -26.86 -28.68
N ALA A 21 67.26 -27.28 -27.48
CA ALA A 21 66.46 -27.02 -26.31
C ALA A 21 66.70 -25.65 -25.63
N ALA A 22 67.85 -25.01 -25.89
CA ALA A 22 68.19 -23.73 -25.26
C ALA A 22 67.57 -22.50 -25.97
N ALA A 23 67.18 -22.59 -27.24
CA ALA A 23 66.58 -21.46 -27.98
C ALA A 23 65.06 -21.29 -27.77
N LEU A 24 64.38 -22.37 -27.42
CA LEU A 24 62.93 -22.29 -27.12
C LEU A 24 62.62 -21.82 -25.71
N PHE A 25 63.54 -21.91 -24.77
CA PHE A 25 63.34 -21.48 -23.38
C PHE A 25 63.52 -19.97 -23.16
N LEU A 26 64.28 -19.30 -24.07
CA LEU A 26 64.48 -17.84 -23.97
C LEU A 26 63.36 -17.01 -24.60
N VAL A 27 62.49 -17.59 -25.45
CA VAL A 27 61.33 -16.88 -26.02
C VAL A 27 60.07 -16.92 -25.12
N CYS A 28 59.98 -17.93 -24.22
CA CYS A 28 58.88 -18.01 -23.28
C CYS A 28 59.02 -17.10 -22.03
N ILE A 29 60.20 -16.57 -21.75
CA ILE A 29 60.42 -15.70 -20.56
C ILE A 29 60.11 -14.22 -20.88
N SER A 30 60.08 -13.83 -22.13
CA SER A 30 59.78 -12.45 -22.56
C SER A 30 58.27 -12.13 -22.67
N SER A 31 57.39 -13.15 -22.65
CA SER A 31 55.94 -12.96 -22.76
C SER A 31 55.20 -12.85 -21.41
N LEU A 32 55.93 -12.93 -20.27
CA LEU A 32 55.33 -12.95 -18.92
C LEU A 32 55.44 -11.60 -18.18
N ARG A 33 55.68 -10.51 -18.90
CA ARG A 33 55.86 -9.17 -18.29
C ARG A 33 54.98 -8.07 -18.88
N ALA A 34 53.72 -8.35 -19.19
CA ALA A 34 52.78 -7.29 -19.53
C ALA A 34 51.32 -7.63 -19.19
N GLN A 35 51.08 -8.27 -18.04
CA GLN A 35 49.81 -8.11 -17.38
C GLN A 35 49.97 -7.00 -16.31
N ALA A 36 50.07 -5.77 -16.85
CA ALA A 36 49.78 -4.60 -16.03
C ALA A 36 48.34 -4.75 -15.59
N SER A 37 48.16 -5.08 -14.32
CA SER A 37 46.87 -4.97 -13.61
C SER A 37 46.37 -3.55 -13.86
N SER A 38 45.41 -3.38 -14.77
CA SER A 38 44.70 -2.13 -14.90
C SER A 38 44.18 -1.80 -13.52
N PRO A 39 44.47 -0.63 -12.94
CA PRO A 39 43.89 -0.24 -11.67
C PRO A 39 42.39 -0.28 -11.92
N SER A 40 41.68 -1.21 -11.26
CA SER A 40 40.23 -1.21 -11.19
C SER A 40 39.86 0.14 -10.61
N LEU A 41 39.27 1.00 -11.44
CA LEU A 41 38.66 2.26 -10.95
C LEU A 41 37.76 1.89 -9.79
N PRO A 42 37.96 2.51 -8.61
CA PRO A 42 37.08 2.22 -7.50
C PRO A 42 35.64 2.50 -7.97
N SER A 43 34.78 1.50 -7.86
CA SER A 43 33.34 1.68 -8.12
C SER A 43 32.88 2.94 -7.39
N PRO A 44 32.13 3.83 -8.04
CA PRO A 44 31.70 5.07 -7.41
C PRO A 44 30.99 4.70 -6.11
N ARG A 45 31.58 5.09 -4.97
CA ARG A 45 30.97 4.88 -3.67
C ARG A 45 29.69 5.71 -3.66
N ILE A 46 28.54 5.05 -3.68
CA ILE A 46 27.24 5.73 -3.50
C ILE A 46 27.31 6.44 -2.14
N ALA A 47 27.18 7.76 -2.15
CA ALA A 47 27.16 8.54 -0.92
C ALA A 47 25.92 8.14 -0.10
N THR A 48 26.13 7.79 1.17
CA THR A 48 25.08 7.31 2.08
C THR A 48 24.98 8.20 3.31
N ARG A 49 23.82 8.17 3.97
CA ARG A 49 23.58 8.76 5.29
C ARG A 49 22.93 7.73 6.21
N GLU A 50 23.03 7.96 7.50
CA GLU A 50 22.36 7.15 8.51
C GLU A 50 21.01 7.80 8.88
N VAL A 51 19.99 6.98 9.00
CA VAL A 51 18.65 7.34 9.48
C VAL A 51 18.22 6.31 10.53
N VAL A 52 17.40 6.74 11.48
CA VAL A 52 16.78 5.81 12.45
C VAL A 52 15.36 5.55 11.97
N ASP A 53 15.00 4.27 11.80
CA ASP A 53 13.65 3.88 11.46
C ASP A 53 12.71 3.87 12.67
N GLU A 54 11.42 3.59 12.46
CA GLU A 54 10.42 3.70 13.54
C GLU A 54 10.45 2.52 14.52
N VAL A 55 11.23 1.48 14.22
CA VAL A 55 11.49 0.39 15.18
C VAL A 55 12.85 0.54 15.89
N GLY A 56 13.51 1.71 15.74
CA GLY A 56 14.73 2.08 16.43
C GLY A 56 16.02 1.54 15.80
N ARG A 57 16.00 1.01 14.56
CA ARG A 57 17.19 0.56 13.85
C ARG A 57 17.90 1.73 13.16
N THR A 58 19.23 1.79 13.27
CA THR A 58 20.04 2.67 12.44
C THR A 58 20.23 2.03 11.06
N VAL A 59 19.72 2.67 10.02
CA VAL A 59 19.78 2.19 8.64
C VAL A 59 20.64 3.13 7.81
N ARG A 60 21.57 2.59 7.03
CA ARG A 60 22.37 3.35 6.09
C ARG A 60 21.71 3.37 4.72
N VAL A 61 21.18 4.53 4.31
CA VAL A 61 20.47 4.72 3.05
C VAL A 61 21.28 5.60 2.09
N PRO A 62 21.15 5.44 0.77
CA PRO A 62 21.71 6.37 -0.21
C PRO A 62 21.20 7.80 0.02
N ILE A 63 22.05 8.80 -0.26
CA ILE A 63 21.62 10.22 -0.21
C ILE A 63 20.52 10.45 -1.26
N SER A 64 20.63 9.84 -2.46
CA SER A 64 19.61 9.91 -3.50
C SER A 64 18.90 8.55 -3.59
N ILE A 65 17.59 8.54 -3.36
CA ILE A 65 16.75 7.34 -3.43
C ILE A 65 15.83 7.51 -4.65
N SER A 66 16.06 6.72 -5.68
CA SER A 66 15.33 6.76 -6.96
C SER A 66 14.57 5.47 -7.26
N ARG A 67 14.89 4.38 -6.57
CA ARG A 67 14.29 3.07 -6.78
C ARG A 67 13.81 2.50 -5.45
N ILE A 68 12.50 2.43 -5.27
CA ILE A 68 11.86 2.02 -4.02
C ILE A 68 11.03 0.76 -4.29
N VAL A 69 11.14 -0.22 -3.42
CA VAL A 69 10.19 -1.34 -3.34
C VAL A 69 9.36 -1.16 -2.07
N SER A 70 8.04 -1.30 -2.19
CA SER A 70 7.09 -1.20 -1.09
C SER A 70 6.54 -2.57 -0.72
N LEU A 71 6.71 -3.00 0.52
CA LEU A 71 6.23 -4.29 1.01
C LEU A 71 4.90 -4.21 1.79
N ALA A 72 4.19 -3.09 1.69
CA ALA A 72 2.87 -2.93 2.30
C ALA A 72 1.99 -1.95 1.50
N PRO A 73 0.67 -2.21 1.39
CA PRO A 73 -0.26 -1.29 0.72
C PRO A 73 -0.24 0.13 1.28
N SER A 74 -0.17 0.29 2.61
CA SER A 74 -0.09 1.60 3.26
C SER A 74 1.12 2.43 2.82
N LEU A 75 2.28 1.80 2.67
CA LEU A 75 3.51 2.45 2.22
C LEU A 75 3.43 2.84 0.74
N THR A 76 2.82 1.98 -0.10
CA THR A 76 2.52 2.31 -1.49
C THR A 76 1.63 3.55 -1.57
N GLU A 77 0.52 3.58 -0.82
CA GLU A 77 -0.39 4.74 -0.77
C GLU A 77 0.33 6.01 -0.28
N THR A 78 1.21 5.89 0.72
CA THR A 78 2.00 7.02 1.23
C THR A 78 2.96 7.56 0.16
N LEU A 79 3.62 6.69 -0.64
CA LEU A 79 4.48 7.13 -1.75
C LEU A 79 3.70 7.92 -2.81
N TYR A 80 2.48 7.49 -3.13
CA TYR A 80 1.60 8.22 -4.04
C TYR A 80 1.15 9.57 -3.43
N ALA A 81 0.78 9.60 -2.16
CA ALA A 81 0.41 10.84 -1.46
C ALA A 81 1.57 11.86 -1.41
N LEU A 82 2.81 11.38 -1.31
CA LEU A 82 4.01 12.19 -1.34
C LEU A 82 4.46 12.60 -2.76
N GLY A 83 3.78 12.14 -3.82
CA GLY A 83 4.12 12.45 -5.21
C GLY A 83 5.41 11.80 -5.71
N VAL A 84 5.83 10.68 -5.13
CA VAL A 84 7.07 9.97 -5.50
C VAL A 84 6.81 8.59 -6.12
N GLN A 85 5.62 8.35 -6.66
CA GLN A 85 5.21 7.10 -7.31
C GLN A 85 6.10 6.69 -8.49
N ASP A 86 6.79 7.63 -9.12
CA ASP A 86 7.71 7.33 -10.22
C ASP A 86 8.98 6.60 -9.73
N ARG A 87 9.30 6.72 -8.43
CA ARG A 87 10.39 5.99 -7.79
C ARG A 87 9.99 4.57 -7.37
N LEU A 88 8.69 4.24 -7.34
CA LEU A 88 8.19 2.93 -6.98
C LEU A 88 8.42 1.95 -8.14
N VAL A 89 9.39 1.05 -7.97
CA VAL A 89 9.80 0.05 -8.98
C VAL A 89 9.18 -1.32 -8.75
N GLY A 90 8.59 -1.56 -7.58
CA GLY A 90 7.88 -2.80 -7.26
C GLY A 90 7.09 -2.68 -5.95
N ASP A 91 6.01 -3.44 -5.86
CA ASP A 91 5.16 -3.51 -4.68
C ASP A 91 4.54 -4.91 -4.50
N THR A 92 3.73 -5.11 -3.44
CA THR A 92 3.09 -6.40 -3.19
C THR A 92 1.83 -6.60 -4.03
N VAL A 93 1.38 -7.86 -4.15
CA VAL A 93 0.13 -8.22 -4.84
C VAL A 93 -1.12 -7.60 -4.20
N TYR A 94 -1.01 -7.08 -2.97
CA TYR A 94 -2.10 -6.42 -2.23
C TYR A 94 -2.14 -4.89 -2.42
N CYS A 95 -1.19 -4.32 -3.18
CA CYS A 95 -1.15 -2.88 -3.47
C CYS A 95 -2.08 -2.58 -4.65
N ASP A 96 -3.31 -2.22 -4.35
CA ASP A 96 -4.41 -2.01 -5.28
C ASP A 96 -4.85 -0.54 -5.40
N TYR A 97 -4.37 0.31 -4.48
CA TYR A 97 -4.69 1.74 -4.46
C TYR A 97 -3.42 2.63 -4.47
N PRO A 98 -3.43 3.73 -5.22
CA PRO A 98 -4.44 4.05 -6.25
C PRO A 98 -4.40 3.04 -7.41
N PRO A 99 -5.37 3.04 -8.35
CA PRO A 99 -5.42 2.03 -9.42
C PRO A 99 -4.14 1.88 -10.23
N ASP A 100 -3.32 2.93 -10.31
CA ASP A 100 -2.01 2.89 -10.99
C ASP A 100 -0.99 1.99 -10.27
N ALA A 101 -1.10 1.79 -8.97
CA ALA A 101 -0.25 0.87 -8.22
C ALA A 101 -0.39 -0.58 -8.71
N GLN A 102 -1.57 -0.98 -9.21
CA GLN A 102 -1.79 -2.32 -9.76
C GLN A 102 -0.89 -2.63 -10.96
N LYS A 103 -0.41 -1.61 -11.68
CA LYS A 103 0.46 -1.74 -12.85
C LYS A 103 1.94 -1.93 -12.49
N LYS A 104 2.31 -1.71 -11.23
CA LYS A 104 3.71 -1.88 -10.80
C LYS A 104 4.10 -3.35 -10.73
N PRO A 105 5.37 -3.70 -10.99
CA PRO A 105 5.89 -5.05 -10.82
C PRO A 105 5.58 -5.59 -9.43
N LYS A 106 5.04 -6.81 -9.35
CA LYS A 106 4.67 -7.43 -8.07
C LYS A 106 5.81 -8.28 -7.53
N VAL A 107 6.16 -8.09 -6.27
CA VAL A 107 7.25 -8.80 -5.58
C VAL A 107 6.74 -9.83 -4.56
N GLY A 108 5.54 -10.37 -4.77
CA GLY A 108 4.94 -11.36 -3.87
C GLY A 108 4.05 -10.76 -2.79
N GLY A 109 3.83 -11.51 -1.71
CA GLY A 109 3.02 -11.10 -0.56
C GLY A 109 3.75 -10.18 0.41
N ALA A 110 3.01 -9.60 1.37
CA ALA A 110 3.62 -8.78 2.42
C ALA A 110 4.36 -9.64 3.46
N ILE A 111 3.84 -10.84 3.77
CA ILE A 111 4.40 -11.74 4.78
C ILE A 111 5.59 -12.53 4.21
N ASP A 112 5.51 -12.93 2.94
CA ASP A 112 6.46 -13.77 2.21
C ASP A 112 6.80 -13.15 0.84
N PRO A 113 7.51 -12.01 0.81
CA PRO A 113 7.90 -11.39 -0.45
C PRO A 113 8.98 -12.22 -1.17
N ASN A 114 8.98 -12.15 -2.50
CA ASN A 114 9.98 -12.80 -3.32
C ASN A 114 11.29 -11.97 -3.34
N LEU A 115 12.27 -12.39 -2.56
CA LEU A 115 13.55 -11.69 -2.40
C LEU A 115 14.36 -11.62 -3.70
N GLU A 116 14.25 -12.63 -4.57
CA GLU A 116 14.95 -12.65 -5.87
C GLU A 116 14.37 -11.57 -6.80
N GLN A 117 13.04 -11.45 -6.84
CA GLN A 117 12.37 -10.38 -7.59
C GLN A 117 12.73 -9.00 -7.04
N ILE A 118 12.79 -8.84 -5.71
CA ILE A 118 13.21 -7.59 -5.08
C ILE A 118 14.65 -7.25 -5.51
N ALA A 119 15.57 -8.20 -5.40
CA ALA A 119 16.98 -7.98 -5.77
C ALA A 119 17.13 -7.66 -7.27
N ALA A 120 16.36 -8.31 -8.14
CA ALA A 120 16.37 -8.07 -9.59
C ALA A 120 15.88 -6.65 -9.97
N LEU A 121 15.08 -6.03 -9.10
CA LEU A 121 14.66 -4.64 -9.29
C LEU A 121 15.73 -3.62 -8.86
N HIS A 122 16.84 -4.04 -8.29
CA HIS A 122 17.94 -3.19 -7.81
C HIS A 122 17.44 -1.96 -7.03
N PRO A 123 16.68 -2.15 -5.93
CA PRO A 123 16.15 -1.03 -5.16
C PRO A 123 17.24 -0.31 -4.37
N ASP A 124 17.13 1.01 -4.27
CA ASP A 124 17.93 1.83 -3.35
C ASP A 124 17.42 1.71 -1.91
N LEU A 125 16.12 1.43 -1.75
CA LEU A 125 15.45 1.29 -0.46
C LEU A 125 14.23 0.37 -0.57
N VAL A 126 14.08 -0.52 0.41
CA VAL A 126 12.86 -1.30 0.61
C VAL A 126 12.11 -0.73 1.81
N LEU A 127 10.84 -0.41 1.62
CA LEU A 127 9.94 0.03 2.68
C LEU A 127 9.13 -1.15 3.21
N LEU A 128 9.03 -1.24 4.52
CA LEU A 128 8.26 -2.29 5.20
C LEU A 128 7.60 -1.74 6.46
N THR A 129 6.62 -2.46 6.99
CA THR A 129 5.96 -2.13 8.25
C THR A 129 6.05 -3.30 9.22
N LYS A 130 6.31 -3.01 10.48
CA LYS A 130 6.45 -4.03 11.53
C LYS A 130 5.19 -4.88 11.70
N SER A 131 4.02 -4.30 11.48
CA SER A 131 2.73 -4.99 11.67
C SER A 131 2.47 -6.11 10.65
N LEU A 132 3.09 -6.09 9.46
CA LEU A 132 2.86 -7.06 8.38
C LEU A 132 4.11 -7.85 7.99
N ASN A 133 5.28 -7.20 7.98
CA ASN A 133 6.48 -7.80 7.43
C ASN A 133 7.28 -8.55 8.50
N ARG A 134 7.79 -9.71 8.14
CA ARG A 134 8.54 -10.58 9.07
C ARG A 134 9.96 -10.08 9.28
N LEU A 135 10.49 -10.28 10.48
CA LEU A 135 11.89 -9.96 10.80
C LEU A 135 12.89 -10.73 9.91
N ASP A 136 12.53 -11.95 9.50
CA ASP A 136 13.38 -12.75 8.60
C ASP A 136 13.53 -12.09 7.22
N THR A 137 12.49 -11.41 6.72
CA THR A 137 12.59 -10.60 5.48
C THR A 137 13.61 -9.47 5.65
N VAL A 138 13.61 -8.79 6.79
CA VAL A 138 14.58 -7.73 7.10
C VAL A 138 16.00 -8.26 7.09
N ARG A 139 16.26 -9.38 7.79
CA ARG A 139 17.58 -10.03 7.86
C ARG A 139 18.08 -10.50 6.47
N ALA A 140 17.16 -11.01 5.66
CA ALA A 140 17.50 -11.42 4.30
C ALA A 140 17.89 -10.24 3.42
N LEU A 141 17.16 -9.11 3.50
CA LEU A 141 17.51 -7.87 2.81
C LEU A 141 18.88 -7.33 3.26
N GLU A 142 19.17 -7.36 4.57
CA GLU A 142 20.47 -6.99 5.11
C GLU A 142 21.60 -7.87 4.55
N THR A 143 21.38 -9.20 4.46
CA THR A 143 22.34 -10.14 3.88
C THR A 143 22.61 -9.86 2.41
N LEU A 144 21.59 -9.38 1.67
CA LEU A 144 21.70 -8.97 0.26
C LEU A 144 22.30 -7.56 0.11
N GLY A 145 22.58 -6.86 1.21
CA GLY A 145 23.07 -5.47 1.18
C GLY A 145 22.03 -4.46 0.71
N ILE A 146 20.75 -4.79 0.79
CA ILE A 146 19.64 -3.93 0.39
C ILE A 146 19.12 -3.17 1.61
N PRO A 147 19.21 -1.83 1.64
CA PRO A 147 18.69 -1.05 2.77
C PRO A 147 17.18 -1.21 2.94
N SER A 148 16.71 -1.31 4.18
CA SER A 148 15.29 -1.40 4.48
C SER A 148 14.90 -0.45 5.60
N TYR A 149 13.78 0.29 5.44
CA TYR A 149 13.22 1.21 6.43
C TYR A 149 11.86 0.71 6.91
N ALA A 150 11.71 0.55 8.22
CA ALA A 150 10.48 0.06 8.85
C ALA A 150 9.66 1.19 9.46
N THR A 151 8.33 1.14 9.26
CA THR A 151 7.35 1.99 9.94
C THR A 151 6.57 1.19 10.97
N ASP A 152 6.07 1.86 12.05
CA ASP A 152 5.32 1.21 13.13
C ASP A 152 4.30 2.16 13.80
N PRO A 153 3.38 2.82 13.06
CA PRO A 153 2.42 3.73 13.66
C PRO A 153 1.28 2.98 14.35
N HIS A 154 0.92 3.40 15.58
CA HIS A 154 -0.16 2.84 16.41
C HIS A 154 -1.34 3.80 16.59
N THR A 155 -1.20 5.06 16.19
CA THR A 155 -2.26 6.08 16.24
C THR A 155 -2.33 6.85 14.93
N VAL A 156 -3.40 7.58 14.72
CA VAL A 156 -3.56 8.45 13.54
C VAL A 156 -2.51 9.58 13.55
N ASP A 157 -2.16 10.12 14.72
CA ASP A 157 -1.09 11.13 14.83
C ASP A 157 0.28 10.52 14.49
N GLU A 158 0.51 9.26 14.85
CA GLU A 158 1.73 8.56 14.45
C GLU A 158 1.75 8.25 12.95
N ILE A 159 0.60 8.02 12.28
CA ILE A 159 0.54 7.92 10.81
C ILE A 159 0.96 9.23 10.17
N ILE A 160 0.50 10.37 10.70
CA ILE A 160 0.90 11.71 10.23
C ILE A 160 2.40 11.90 10.39
N SER A 161 2.93 11.62 11.58
CA SER A 161 4.38 11.77 11.85
C SER A 161 5.23 10.79 11.05
N SER A 162 4.77 9.56 10.84
CA SER A 162 5.42 8.54 10.00
C SER A 162 5.51 9.01 8.54
N THR A 163 4.43 9.60 8.02
CA THR A 163 4.41 10.20 6.67
C THR A 163 5.47 11.30 6.53
N GLN A 164 5.61 12.19 7.53
CA GLN A 164 6.61 13.26 7.53
C GLN A 164 8.05 12.72 7.64
N LYS A 165 8.27 11.71 8.49
CA LYS A 165 9.58 11.05 8.62
C LYS A 165 9.99 10.37 7.31
N LEU A 166 9.07 9.60 6.71
CA LEU A 166 9.32 8.94 5.43
C LEU A 166 9.61 9.96 4.33
N ALA A 167 8.86 11.07 4.25
CA ALA A 167 9.12 12.16 3.31
C ALA A 167 10.53 12.76 3.50
N THR A 168 10.99 12.89 4.75
CA THR A 168 12.36 13.35 5.05
C THR A 168 13.40 12.34 4.58
N VAL A 169 13.18 11.04 4.79
CA VAL A 169 14.04 9.97 4.28
C VAL A 169 14.10 10.00 2.75
N LEU A 170 13.02 10.32 2.08
CA LEU A 170 12.93 10.37 0.62
C LEU A 170 13.35 11.71 0.01
N ASN A 171 13.82 12.69 0.81
CA ASN A 171 14.18 14.06 0.41
C ASN A 171 13.01 14.83 -0.24
N VAL A 172 11.79 14.64 0.26
CA VAL A 172 10.57 15.36 -0.16
C VAL A 172 9.83 15.93 1.07
N ALA A 173 10.57 16.47 2.02
CA ALA A 173 10.03 16.94 3.30
C ALA A 173 8.90 17.98 3.16
N GLU A 174 8.90 18.80 2.10
CA GLU A 174 7.84 19.78 1.83
C GLU A 174 6.51 19.09 1.50
N ALA A 175 6.55 18.07 0.63
CA ALA A 175 5.38 17.26 0.33
C ALA A 175 4.83 16.56 1.59
N GLY A 176 5.75 16.06 2.45
CA GLY A 176 5.38 15.46 3.73
C GLY A 176 4.66 16.42 4.67
N ARG A 177 5.14 17.69 4.77
CA ARG A 177 4.46 18.73 5.54
C ARG A 177 3.08 19.04 4.98
N SER A 178 2.99 19.24 3.66
CA SER A 178 1.71 19.53 3.00
C SER A 178 0.66 18.44 3.24
N VAL A 179 1.03 17.16 3.13
CA VAL A 179 0.14 16.02 3.40
C VAL A 179 -0.27 16.00 4.87
N ALA A 180 0.68 16.19 5.79
CA ALA A 180 0.40 16.20 7.24
C ALA A 180 -0.54 17.34 7.64
N ASP A 181 -0.31 18.55 7.14
CA ASP A 181 -1.15 19.72 7.40
C ASP A 181 -2.57 19.53 6.86
N ASP A 182 -2.71 18.87 5.70
CA ASP A 182 -4.01 18.54 5.13
C ASP A 182 -4.76 17.52 5.99
N MET A 183 -4.10 16.44 6.42
CA MET A 183 -4.67 15.47 7.34
C MET A 183 -5.13 16.12 8.66
N GLN A 184 -4.30 16.98 9.25
CA GLN A 184 -4.61 17.66 10.50
C GLN A 184 -5.80 18.62 10.34
N ARG A 185 -5.89 19.37 9.24
CA ARG A 185 -7.03 20.26 8.97
C ARG A 185 -8.34 19.47 8.86
N GLN A 186 -8.33 18.35 8.13
CA GLN A 186 -9.52 17.51 7.95
C GLN A 186 -9.96 16.89 9.28
N LEU A 187 -9.02 16.36 10.07
CA LEU A 187 -9.31 15.80 11.40
C LEU A 187 -9.82 16.87 12.38
N GLY A 188 -9.23 18.05 12.40
CA GLY A 188 -9.68 19.17 13.24
C GLY A 188 -11.09 19.64 12.88
N ALA A 189 -11.40 19.76 11.59
CA ALA A 189 -12.75 20.10 11.13
C ALA A 189 -13.78 19.01 11.47
N LEU A 190 -13.37 17.75 11.51
CA LEU A 190 -14.22 16.64 11.93
C LEU A 190 -14.45 16.67 13.43
N GLU A 191 -13.42 16.89 14.24
CA GLU A 191 -13.50 17.00 15.69
C GLU A 191 -14.42 18.15 16.15
N GLU A 192 -14.35 19.31 15.48
CA GLU A 192 -15.27 20.43 15.74
C GLU A 192 -16.74 20.04 15.51
N LYS A 193 -17.04 19.26 14.48
CA LYS A 193 -18.40 18.79 14.19
C LYS A 193 -18.91 17.77 15.19
N LEU A 194 -18.03 16.87 15.65
CA LEU A 194 -18.39 15.75 16.51
C LEU A 194 -18.30 16.09 18.00
N GLY A 195 -17.50 17.10 18.38
CA GLY A 195 -17.21 17.43 19.79
C GLY A 195 -18.41 17.55 20.72
N PRO A 196 -19.57 18.09 20.30
CA PRO A 196 -20.76 18.17 21.15
C PRO A 196 -21.57 16.87 21.26
N LEU A 197 -21.24 15.85 20.45
CA LEU A 197 -22.04 14.63 20.36
C LEU A 197 -21.47 13.51 21.23
N PRO A 198 -22.33 12.73 21.90
CA PRO A 198 -21.88 11.56 22.63
C PRO A 198 -21.37 10.49 21.66
N PRO A 199 -20.25 9.81 21.98
CA PRO A 199 -19.72 8.76 21.12
C PRO A 199 -20.70 7.58 21.02
N LYS A 200 -20.84 7.00 19.84
CA LYS A 200 -21.61 5.76 19.63
C LYS A 200 -20.79 4.56 20.06
N ARG A 201 -21.40 3.65 20.81
CA ARG A 201 -20.75 2.40 21.24
C ARG A 201 -20.75 1.41 20.06
N VAL A 202 -19.57 0.95 19.65
CA VAL A 202 -19.45 0.12 18.45
C VAL A 202 -18.71 -1.18 18.72
N LEU A 203 -19.10 -2.23 17.99
CA LEU A 203 -18.29 -3.43 17.77
C LEU A 203 -17.70 -3.36 16.38
N PHE A 204 -16.38 -3.21 16.27
CA PHE A 204 -15.67 -3.34 15.01
C PHE A 204 -15.39 -4.80 14.72
N ILE A 205 -15.82 -5.30 13.58
CA ILE A 205 -15.71 -6.71 13.21
C ILE A 205 -14.64 -6.88 12.14
N VAL A 206 -13.52 -7.49 12.53
CA VAL A 206 -12.42 -7.88 11.63
C VAL A 206 -12.71 -9.23 10.99
N TRP A 207 -13.20 -10.18 11.79
CA TRP A 207 -13.52 -11.53 11.38
C TRP A 207 -14.70 -12.06 12.19
N THR A 208 -15.56 -12.83 11.57
CA THR A 208 -16.81 -13.26 12.23
C THR A 208 -16.74 -14.64 12.86
N GLU A 209 -15.76 -15.51 12.47
CA GLU A 209 -15.64 -16.87 12.99
C GLU A 209 -14.19 -17.39 12.91
N PRO A 210 -13.41 -17.33 14.02
CA PRO A 210 -13.82 -16.77 15.32
C PRO A 210 -14.11 -15.28 15.24
N LEU A 211 -14.92 -14.75 16.16
CA LEU A 211 -15.18 -13.33 16.21
C LEU A 211 -13.93 -12.58 16.68
N ILE A 212 -13.34 -11.81 15.81
CA ILE A 212 -12.12 -11.01 16.06
C ILE A 212 -12.46 -9.53 15.90
N SER A 213 -12.01 -8.74 16.85
CA SER A 213 -12.14 -7.28 16.84
C SER A 213 -10.77 -6.60 16.92
N VAL A 214 -10.73 -5.30 17.16
CA VAL A 214 -9.52 -4.50 17.35
C VAL A 214 -9.34 -4.09 18.81
N GLY A 215 -8.09 -4.15 19.26
CA GLY A 215 -7.72 -3.72 20.60
C GLY A 215 -7.44 -2.22 20.69
N LYS A 216 -7.44 -1.71 21.92
CA LYS A 216 -7.39 -0.26 22.22
C LYS A 216 -6.09 0.45 21.85
N HIS A 217 -5.00 -0.27 21.59
CA HIS A 217 -3.69 0.29 21.26
C HIS A 217 -3.39 0.27 19.76
N THR A 218 -4.40 0.04 18.92
CA THR A 218 -4.26 0.03 17.47
C THR A 218 -4.65 1.39 16.86
N PHE A 219 -4.05 1.73 15.72
CA PHE A 219 -4.44 2.91 14.96
C PHE A 219 -5.91 2.86 14.50
N ILE A 220 -6.47 1.65 14.33
CA ILE A 220 -7.89 1.46 14.00
C ILE A 220 -8.78 1.90 15.17
N ALA A 221 -8.42 1.54 16.41
CA ALA A 221 -9.17 2.00 17.58
C ALA A 221 -9.10 3.53 17.73
N ASP A 222 -7.95 4.15 17.43
CA ASP A 222 -7.85 5.61 17.40
C ASP A 222 -8.69 6.23 16.27
N ALA A 223 -8.72 5.59 15.08
CA ALA A 223 -9.58 6.00 13.97
C ALA A 223 -11.07 5.94 14.32
N LEU A 224 -11.52 4.86 15.00
CA LEU A 224 -12.89 4.76 15.51
C LEU A 224 -13.21 5.90 16.47
N ARG A 225 -12.33 6.17 17.43
CA ARG A 225 -12.50 7.26 18.40
C ARG A 225 -12.62 8.61 17.70
N ARG A 226 -11.81 8.90 16.71
CA ARG A 226 -11.85 10.14 15.93
C ARG A 226 -13.10 10.25 15.06
N ALA A 227 -13.71 9.12 14.70
CA ALA A 227 -15.02 9.09 14.03
C ALA A 227 -16.22 9.27 14.99
N GLY A 228 -15.98 9.57 16.26
CA GLY A 228 -17.03 9.70 17.27
C GLY A 228 -17.58 8.34 17.74
N ALA A 229 -16.79 7.27 17.63
CA ALA A 229 -17.13 5.94 18.12
C ALA A 229 -16.34 5.58 19.38
N ALA A 230 -16.98 4.79 20.27
CA ALA A 230 -16.35 4.14 21.41
C ALA A 230 -16.41 2.62 21.19
N SER A 231 -15.27 1.97 21.01
CA SER A 231 -15.22 0.51 20.94
C SER A 231 -15.72 -0.10 22.25
N ILE A 232 -16.56 -1.12 22.17
CA ILE A 232 -16.96 -1.92 23.35
C ILE A 232 -15.87 -2.89 23.79
N VAL A 233 -14.81 -3.08 22.95
CA VAL A 233 -13.73 -4.03 23.23
C VAL A 233 -12.58 -3.30 23.92
N ASP A 234 -12.36 -3.61 25.21
CA ASP A 234 -11.25 -3.08 26.02
C ASP A 234 -10.17 -4.15 26.19
N SER A 235 -9.39 -4.39 25.13
CA SER A 235 -8.29 -5.34 25.12
C SER A 235 -6.96 -4.66 24.80
N GLY A 236 -5.89 -5.09 25.46
CA GLY A 236 -4.52 -4.70 25.12
C GLY A 236 -3.90 -5.52 23.98
N GLN A 237 -4.57 -6.58 23.52
CA GLN A 237 -4.14 -7.33 22.33
C GLN A 237 -4.59 -6.57 21.07
N ASP A 238 -3.78 -6.57 20.02
CA ASP A 238 -4.13 -5.87 18.78
C ASP A 238 -5.36 -6.46 18.09
N TRP A 239 -5.49 -7.79 18.11
CA TRP A 239 -6.56 -8.56 17.45
C TRP A 239 -7.20 -9.52 18.45
N PRO A 240 -7.98 -9.06 19.43
CA PRO A 240 -8.59 -9.92 20.42
C PRO A 240 -9.72 -10.76 19.82
N GLN A 241 -9.77 -12.02 20.22
CA GLN A 241 -10.97 -12.82 20.06
C GLN A 241 -11.99 -12.43 21.12
N VAL A 242 -13.21 -12.16 20.72
CA VAL A 242 -14.32 -11.70 21.59
C VAL A 242 -15.40 -12.77 21.64
N SER A 243 -16.00 -13.01 22.79
CA SER A 243 -17.13 -13.91 22.87
C SER A 243 -18.45 -13.20 22.51
N LEU A 244 -19.35 -13.91 21.84
CA LEU A 244 -20.69 -13.35 21.54
C LEU A 244 -21.46 -13.04 22.82
N GLU A 245 -21.27 -13.81 23.89
CA GLU A 245 -21.87 -13.57 25.21
C GLU A 245 -21.47 -12.22 25.80
N GLU A 246 -20.19 -11.87 25.69
CA GLU A 246 -19.69 -10.56 26.11
C GLU A 246 -20.30 -9.44 25.26
N VAL A 247 -20.36 -9.61 23.94
CA VAL A 247 -21.02 -8.63 23.04
C VAL A 247 -22.48 -8.45 23.36
N VAL A 248 -23.22 -9.55 23.67
CA VAL A 248 -24.63 -9.52 24.08
C VAL A 248 -24.78 -8.78 25.44
N HIS A 249 -23.85 -8.99 26.37
CA HIS A 249 -23.87 -8.29 27.64
C HIS A 249 -23.62 -6.77 27.46
N LEU A 250 -22.71 -6.41 26.57
CA LEU A 250 -22.30 -5.02 26.34
C LEU A 250 -23.27 -4.24 25.43
N GLN A 251 -24.05 -4.90 24.57
CA GLN A 251 -25.03 -4.30 23.64
C GLN A 251 -24.47 -3.07 22.91
N PRO A 252 -23.66 -3.23 21.84
CA PRO A 252 -23.18 -2.11 21.05
C PRO A 252 -24.34 -1.39 20.34
N ASP A 253 -24.21 -0.07 20.14
CA ASP A 253 -25.17 0.72 19.37
C ASP A 253 -25.10 0.39 17.87
N TYR A 254 -23.90 0.11 17.37
CA TYR A 254 -23.64 -0.20 15.96
C TYR A 254 -22.67 -1.38 15.81
N LEU A 255 -22.86 -2.16 14.73
CA LEU A 255 -21.85 -3.06 14.21
C LEU A 255 -21.08 -2.35 13.07
N VAL A 256 -19.74 -2.40 13.10
CA VAL A 256 -18.91 -1.76 12.07
C VAL A 256 -18.16 -2.83 11.28
N PHE A 257 -18.36 -2.84 9.98
CA PHE A 257 -17.72 -3.76 9.04
C PHE A 257 -16.76 -3.01 8.13
N THR A 258 -15.78 -3.72 7.54
CA THR A 258 -14.92 -3.16 6.50
C THR A 258 -15.36 -3.65 5.13
N SER A 259 -15.28 -2.78 4.11
CA SER A 259 -15.74 -3.09 2.74
C SER A 259 -14.86 -4.11 1.99
N SER A 260 -13.66 -4.43 2.50
CA SER A 260 -12.63 -5.15 1.73
C SER A 260 -12.63 -6.67 1.86
N HIS A 261 -13.31 -7.25 2.84
CA HIS A 261 -13.05 -8.65 3.16
C HIS A 261 -14.05 -9.68 2.63
N LEU A 262 -15.30 -9.30 2.30
CA LEU A 262 -16.33 -10.31 2.04
C LEU A 262 -17.38 -9.91 0.96
N GLY A 263 -17.18 -8.85 0.21
CA GLY A 263 -18.16 -8.41 -0.78
C GLY A 263 -18.97 -7.18 -0.33
N ALA A 264 -20.22 -7.07 -0.75
CA ALA A 264 -21.05 -5.94 -0.34
C ALA A 264 -21.37 -5.99 1.16
N ALA A 265 -21.29 -4.85 1.82
CA ALA A 265 -21.52 -4.73 3.27
C ALA A 265 -22.85 -5.30 3.77
N GLU A 266 -23.87 -5.29 2.93
CA GLU A 266 -25.15 -5.93 3.22
C GLU A 266 -25.02 -7.44 3.39
N ASN A 267 -24.14 -8.10 2.62
CA ASN A 267 -23.88 -9.52 2.75
C ASN A 267 -23.20 -9.85 4.08
N ASP A 268 -22.33 -8.98 4.58
CA ASP A 268 -21.66 -9.18 5.86
C ASP A 268 -22.63 -9.03 7.02
N PHE A 269 -23.45 -7.98 7.00
CA PHE A 269 -24.48 -7.78 8.00
C PHE A 269 -25.51 -8.91 7.97
N GLU A 270 -26.03 -9.30 6.81
CA GLU A 270 -26.98 -10.40 6.68
C GLU A 270 -26.39 -11.75 7.12
N SER A 271 -25.13 -12.00 6.78
CA SER A 271 -24.41 -13.17 7.25
C SER A 271 -24.39 -13.25 8.77
N VAL A 272 -24.09 -12.13 9.44
CA VAL A 272 -24.07 -12.03 10.90
C VAL A 272 -25.47 -12.11 11.48
N ALA A 273 -26.43 -11.36 10.92
CA ALA A 273 -27.82 -11.28 11.41
C ALA A 273 -28.53 -12.65 11.35
N ASN A 274 -28.13 -13.53 10.44
CA ASN A 274 -28.72 -14.87 10.32
C ASN A 274 -28.07 -15.94 11.22
N ARG A 275 -26.98 -15.60 11.94
CA ARG A 275 -26.31 -16.53 12.86
C ARG A 275 -27.05 -16.65 14.19
N ALA A 276 -26.97 -17.82 14.80
CA ALA A 276 -27.53 -18.07 16.11
C ALA A 276 -26.94 -17.11 17.16
N GLY A 277 -27.79 -16.53 17.99
CA GLY A 277 -27.41 -15.62 19.07
C GLY A 277 -27.26 -14.14 18.68
N TRP A 278 -26.97 -13.80 17.42
CA TRP A 278 -26.77 -12.40 17.01
C TRP A 278 -28.05 -11.57 17.02
N ARG A 279 -29.21 -12.19 16.81
CA ARG A 279 -30.54 -11.51 16.85
C ARG A 279 -30.93 -10.98 18.24
N ILE A 280 -30.18 -11.32 19.28
CA ILE A 280 -30.35 -10.77 20.63
C ILE A 280 -29.86 -9.33 20.70
N LEU A 281 -28.91 -8.96 19.84
CA LEU A 281 -28.37 -7.61 19.79
C LEU A 281 -29.39 -6.62 19.22
N ASP A 282 -29.60 -5.50 19.93
CA ASP A 282 -30.44 -4.41 19.47
C ASP A 282 -29.94 -3.84 18.13
N ALA A 283 -28.63 -3.72 17.96
CA ALA A 283 -28.02 -3.29 16.71
C ALA A 283 -28.40 -4.18 15.52
N VAL A 284 -28.55 -5.50 15.72
CA VAL A 284 -28.97 -6.42 14.66
C VAL A 284 -30.46 -6.29 14.38
N ARG A 285 -31.30 -6.22 15.41
CA ARG A 285 -32.76 -6.09 15.26
C ARG A 285 -33.15 -4.80 14.55
N ASP A 286 -32.45 -3.71 14.90
CA ASP A 286 -32.75 -2.38 14.39
C ASP A 286 -31.93 -2.04 13.13
N ARG A 287 -31.17 -3.01 12.62
CA ARG A 287 -30.30 -2.86 11.43
C ARG A 287 -29.32 -1.68 11.55
N ARG A 288 -28.78 -1.45 12.76
CA ARG A 288 -27.79 -0.40 13.03
C ARG A 288 -26.39 -0.93 12.76
N TYR A 289 -25.91 -0.68 11.57
CA TYR A 289 -24.54 -1.02 11.16
C TYR A 289 -23.93 0.10 10.33
N ALA A 290 -22.61 0.14 10.27
CA ALA A 290 -21.85 1.03 9.44
C ALA A 290 -20.80 0.24 8.65
N VAL A 291 -20.44 0.74 7.47
CA VAL A 291 -19.42 0.16 6.62
C VAL A 291 -18.34 1.18 6.39
N ILE A 292 -17.14 0.85 6.86
CA ILE A 292 -15.96 1.69 6.66
C ILE A 292 -15.15 1.15 5.48
N SER A 293 -14.57 2.05 4.69
CA SER A 293 -13.71 1.66 3.58
C SER A 293 -12.45 0.92 4.09
N ASP A 294 -11.85 0.09 3.24
CA ASP A 294 -10.61 -0.64 3.52
C ASP A 294 -9.41 0.26 3.87
N ALA A 295 -9.52 1.56 3.60
CA ALA A 295 -8.54 2.56 4.03
C ALA A 295 -8.30 2.56 5.55
N VAL A 296 -9.30 2.14 6.35
CA VAL A 296 -9.15 1.99 7.79
C VAL A 296 -8.11 0.94 8.20
N ASN A 297 -7.87 -0.05 7.36
CA ASN A 297 -6.90 -1.11 7.61
C ASN A 297 -5.46 -0.73 7.18
N ARG A 298 -5.28 0.46 6.65
CA ARG A 298 -4.02 0.92 6.06
C ARG A 298 -3.54 2.17 6.77
N PRO A 299 -2.47 2.09 7.57
CA PRO A 299 -1.87 3.27 8.22
C PRO A 299 -1.19 4.16 7.16
N ALA A 300 -2.00 4.91 6.41
CA ALA A 300 -1.63 5.80 5.31
C ALA A 300 -2.49 7.07 5.34
N PRO A 301 -2.13 8.14 4.63
CA PRO A 301 -2.89 9.40 4.64
C PRO A 301 -4.38 9.25 4.31
N ARG A 302 -4.76 8.27 3.49
CA ARG A 302 -6.17 8.01 3.12
C ARG A 302 -7.05 7.56 4.29
N ILE A 303 -6.49 7.20 5.45
CA ILE A 303 -7.26 6.84 6.65
C ILE A 303 -8.22 7.96 7.08
N VAL A 304 -7.88 9.23 6.84
CA VAL A 304 -8.70 10.38 7.20
C VAL A 304 -10.07 10.33 6.50
N SER A 305 -10.09 9.95 5.23
CA SER A 305 -11.36 9.80 4.49
C SER A 305 -12.22 8.67 5.05
N ALA A 306 -11.60 7.55 5.48
CA ALA A 306 -12.33 6.46 6.11
C ALA A 306 -12.93 6.87 7.47
N ILE A 307 -12.20 7.67 8.25
CA ILE A 307 -12.69 8.22 9.52
C ILE A 307 -13.89 9.14 9.27
N GLU A 308 -13.81 10.03 8.29
CA GLU A 308 -14.91 10.94 7.95
C GLU A 308 -16.15 10.19 7.45
N ASP A 309 -15.96 9.19 6.58
CA ASP A 309 -17.06 8.35 6.07
C ASP A 309 -17.78 7.60 7.20
N LEU A 310 -17.03 7.06 8.15
CA LEU A 310 -17.60 6.41 9.32
C LEU A 310 -18.36 7.41 10.20
N ALA A 311 -17.77 8.58 10.47
CA ALA A 311 -18.40 9.62 11.25
C ALA A 311 -19.76 10.05 10.66
N ARG A 312 -19.85 10.19 9.34
CA ARG A 312 -21.11 10.51 8.64
C ARG A 312 -22.19 9.44 8.84
N GLN A 313 -21.81 8.17 8.91
CA GLN A 313 -22.74 7.06 9.13
C GLN A 313 -23.20 6.98 10.58
N LEU A 314 -22.31 7.24 11.55
CA LEU A 314 -22.62 7.16 12.98
C LEU A 314 -23.35 8.41 13.50
N HIS A 315 -23.03 9.58 12.92
CA HIS A 315 -23.50 10.90 13.36
C HIS A 315 -24.06 11.72 12.19
N PRO A 316 -25.10 11.23 11.47
CA PRO A 316 -25.65 11.96 10.33
C PRO A 316 -26.15 13.37 10.70
N GLU A 317 -26.51 13.59 11.98
CA GLU A 317 -26.90 14.88 12.53
C GLU A 317 -25.81 15.95 12.46
N ALA A 318 -24.52 15.56 12.48
CA ALA A 318 -23.38 16.47 12.35
C ALA A 318 -23.09 16.85 10.87
N PHE A 319 -23.74 16.18 9.93
CA PHE A 319 -23.53 16.36 8.50
C PHE A 319 -24.86 16.62 7.78
N PRO A 320 -25.56 17.72 8.09
CA PRO A 320 -26.84 18.01 7.45
C PRO A 320 -26.65 18.10 5.93
N PRO A 321 -27.63 17.65 5.13
CA PRO A 321 -27.57 17.82 3.68
C PRO A 321 -27.39 19.29 3.34
N ALA A 322 -26.58 19.57 2.33
CA ALA A 322 -26.44 20.94 1.84
C ALA A 322 -27.83 21.55 1.60
N PRO A 323 -28.08 22.80 2.03
CA PRO A 323 -29.36 23.44 1.77
C PRO A 323 -29.66 23.35 0.28
N ALA A 324 -30.88 22.90 -0.05
CA ALA A 324 -31.33 22.84 -1.43
C ALA A 324 -31.06 24.20 -2.09
N PRO A 325 -30.51 24.25 -3.31
CA PRO A 325 -30.27 25.51 -3.98
C PRO A 325 -31.58 26.31 -3.96
N GLU A 326 -31.55 27.50 -3.34
CA GLU A 326 -32.70 28.39 -3.32
C GLU A 326 -33.19 28.51 -4.75
N LYS A 327 -34.42 28.06 -5.01
CA LYS A 327 -35.08 28.35 -6.27
C LYS A 327 -35.14 29.87 -6.36
N LYS A 328 -34.25 30.48 -7.16
CA LYS A 328 -34.38 31.88 -7.50
C LYS A 328 -35.85 32.08 -7.90
N PRO A 329 -36.58 33.01 -7.27
CA PRO A 329 -37.93 33.31 -7.70
C PRO A 329 -37.88 33.58 -9.21
N ALA A 330 -38.74 32.88 -9.98
CA ALA A 330 -38.88 33.13 -11.39
C ALA A 330 -39.17 34.61 -11.52
N GLY A 331 -38.22 35.36 -12.05
CA GLY A 331 -38.45 36.74 -12.39
C GLY A 331 -39.69 36.85 -13.27
N PRO A 332 -40.44 37.99 -13.23
CA PRO A 332 -41.65 38.16 -14.03
C PRO A 332 -41.34 37.86 -15.50
N MET A 333 -42.11 36.91 -16.04
CA MET A 333 -42.01 36.48 -17.41
C MET A 333 -42.34 37.69 -18.30
N GLU A 334 -41.34 38.32 -18.89
CA GLU A 334 -41.51 39.35 -19.90
C GLU A 334 -42.21 38.75 -21.11
N PRO A 335 -43.32 39.31 -21.59
CA PRO A 335 -44.05 38.77 -22.75
C PRO A 335 -43.16 38.84 -24.00
N LEU A 336 -42.84 37.71 -24.58
CA LEU A 336 -42.15 37.57 -25.86
C LEU A 336 -43.04 38.24 -26.95
N LEU A 337 -42.75 39.50 -27.29
CA LEU A 337 -43.28 40.14 -28.48
C LEU A 337 -42.77 39.40 -29.71
N LEU A 338 -43.73 38.71 -30.37
CA LEU A 338 -43.55 38.09 -31.66
C LEU A 338 -43.15 39.14 -32.70
N GLN A 339 -41.85 39.30 -32.95
CA GLN A 339 -41.39 39.96 -34.18
C GLN A 339 -41.43 38.96 -35.34
N GLN A 340 -42.54 38.98 -36.06
CA GLN A 340 -42.61 38.36 -37.39
C GLN A 340 -41.77 39.19 -38.37
N LYS A 341 -40.71 38.58 -38.91
CA LYS A 341 -40.07 39.04 -40.15
C LYS A 341 -40.61 38.22 -41.31
N PRO A 342 -41.08 38.90 -42.41
CA PRO A 342 -41.57 38.18 -43.57
C PRO A 342 -40.46 37.81 -44.55
N GLY A 343 -40.54 36.60 -45.04
CA GLY A 343 -40.14 36.24 -46.41
C GLY A 343 -38.70 35.84 -46.68
N THR A 344 -38.51 34.58 -46.99
CA THR A 344 -38.21 34.17 -48.39
C THR A 344 -38.19 32.63 -48.46
N MET A 345 -39.16 32.11 -49.20
CA MET A 345 -39.24 30.73 -49.69
C MET A 345 -38.08 30.45 -50.67
N ARG A 346 -37.33 29.37 -50.45
CA ARG A 346 -36.60 28.64 -51.48
C ARG A 346 -37.05 27.18 -51.49
N PRO A 347 -37.23 26.56 -52.66
CA PRO A 347 -37.77 25.21 -52.71
C PRO A 347 -36.78 24.12 -52.37
N MET A 348 -37.25 23.10 -51.67
CA MET A 348 -36.61 21.85 -51.42
C MET A 348 -36.60 20.94 -52.62
N THR A 349 -35.47 20.55 -53.14
CA THR A 349 -35.32 19.40 -54.04
C THR A 349 -35.08 18.15 -53.21
N LEU A 350 -36.00 17.20 -53.36
CA LEU A 350 -35.89 15.81 -52.94
C LEU A 350 -34.91 15.05 -53.85
N THR A 351 -33.88 14.44 -53.32
CA THR A 351 -33.28 13.25 -53.91
C THR A 351 -33.02 12.25 -52.82
N GLY A 352 -33.61 11.08 -53.00
CA GLY A 352 -33.55 9.96 -52.10
C GLY A 352 -32.39 9.03 -52.39
N SER A 353 -32.34 8.04 -51.56
CA SER A 353 -31.84 6.66 -51.60
C SER A 353 -31.06 6.35 -50.32
N SER A 354 -31.62 5.55 -49.38
CA SER A 354 -31.55 4.10 -49.29
C SER A 354 -30.11 3.57 -49.19
N GLU A 355 -29.74 3.06 -48.00
CA GLU A 355 -29.28 1.68 -47.80
C GLU A 355 -28.69 1.49 -46.41
N SER A 356 -29.34 0.61 -45.66
CA SER A 356 -28.67 -0.15 -44.56
C SER A 356 -27.88 -1.29 -45.18
N PRO A 357 -26.86 -1.81 -44.51
CA PRO A 357 -27.01 -3.19 -44.07
C PRO A 357 -26.53 -3.51 -42.63
N CYS A 358 -27.24 -4.46 -42.08
CA CYS A 358 -26.91 -5.34 -40.97
C CYS A 358 -25.69 -6.23 -41.22
N VAL A 359 -25.26 -6.91 -40.07
CA VAL A 359 -24.53 -8.21 -39.92
C VAL A 359 -23.02 -8.06 -39.74
N ARG A 360 -22.45 -8.40 -38.64
CA ARG A 360 -22.30 -9.59 -37.77
C ARG A 360 -21.58 -9.22 -36.50
#